data_853988c5107be7795c32dd3113f56d75
#
_entry.id   853988c5107be7795c32dd3113f56d75
#
_cell.length_a   1.000
_cell.length_b   1.000
_cell.length_c   1.000
_cell.angle_alpha   90.00
_cell.angle_beta   90.00
_cell.angle_gamma   90.00
#
_symmetry.space_group_name_H-M   'P 1'
#
loop_
_entity.id
_entity.type
_entity.pdbx_description
1 polymer ?
#
loop_
_entity_poly.entity_id
_entity_poly.type
_entity_poly.pdbx_seq_one_letter_code
_entity_poly.pdbx_strand_id
1 'polypeptide(L)'
;FCFMTYPIQLHGQSFQMHFSGALFWVEKSMLLISDVHLGKISHFRKYGAAVPQQAIQQNFDTLNTVVEFFKPKGITFMGDLFHSSLNSEWALFEEWVHSITSEIILVSGNHDIISPLKYENIHIKVISELVIDSFLLTHHPEERDGFFNFSGHIHPAIKLTGLGRQSVRLPCFYKTQSQMILPAFGEFTGIYTLEPCNGCEVFALLGDSVLPVPIKEVKRKPNTRK
;
A
#
# COMPACT_ATOMS: atom_id res chain seq x y z
N PHE A 1 4.54 23.32 7.76
CA PHE A 1 3.74 22.33 8.50
C PHE A 1 3.89 21.00 7.80
N CYS A 2 4.58 20.02 8.42
CA CYS A 2 4.69 18.65 7.96
C CYS A 2 3.36 17.96 8.31
N PHE A 3 2.55 17.59 7.35
CA PHE A 3 1.33 16.84 7.61
C PHE A 3 1.63 15.36 7.47
N MET A 4 1.61 14.62 8.58
CA MET A 4 1.76 13.16 8.60
C MET A 4 0.69 12.48 7.73
N THR A 5 -0.45 13.14 7.52
CA THR A 5 -1.54 12.66 6.69
C THR A 5 -1.98 13.70 5.66
N TYR A 6 -2.51 13.24 4.53
CA TYR A 6 -3.16 14.08 3.54
C TYR A 6 -4.61 13.60 3.31
N PRO A 7 -5.64 14.46 3.56
CA PRO A 7 -7.03 14.07 3.42
C PRO A 7 -7.48 14.08 1.95
N ILE A 8 -8.37 13.15 1.61
CA ILE A 8 -9.03 13.09 0.31
C ILE A 8 -10.51 12.68 0.47
N GLN A 9 -11.37 13.17 -0.41
CA GLN A 9 -12.78 12.81 -0.49
C GLN A 9 -13.03 12.00 -1.76
N LEU A 10 -13.65 10.82 -1.61
CA LEU A 10 -14.02 9.93 -2.72
C LEU A 10 -15.45 9.42 -2.50
N HIS A 11 -16.33 9.61 -3.47
CA HIS A 11 -17.72 9.13 -3.41
C HIS A 11 -18.44 9.49 -2.10
N GLY A 12 -18.16 10.69 -1.56
CA GLY A 12 -18.77 11.17 -0.30
C GLY A 12 -18.19 10.57 0.97
N GLN A 13 -17.12 9.79 0.89
CA GLN A 13 -16.38 9.21 2.01
C GLN A 13 -15.03 9.90 2.19
N SER A 14 -14.56 9.96 3.43
CA SER A 14 -13.32 10.61 3.84
C SER A 14 -12.20 9.61 4.01
N PHE A 15 -11.05 9.89 3.41
CA PHE A 15 -9.85 9.08 3.55
C PHE A 15 -8.66 9.94 3.97
N GLN A 16 -7.71 9.34 4.69
CA GLN A 16 -6.46 9.97 5.08
C GLN A 16 -5.29 9.12 4.61
N MET A 17 -4.54 9.63 3.64
CA MET A 17 -3.28 9.03 3.19
C MET A 17 -2.19 9.30 4.23
N HIS A 18 -1.50 8.26 4.69
CA HIS A 18 -0.41 8.39 5.66
C HIS A 18 0.95 8.22 4.95
N PHE A 19 1.98 8.89 5.45
CA PHE A 19 3.32 8.84 4.87
C PHE A 19 3.95 7.43 4.84
N SER A 20 3.47 6.50 5.68
CA SER A 20 3.88 5.09 5.61
C SER A 20 3.32 4.30 4.42
N GLY A 21 2.44 4.90 3.61
CA GLY A 21 1.74 4.21 2.54
C GLY A 21 0.38 3.62 2.95
N ALA A 22 0.01 3.70 4.22
CA ALA A 22 -1.31 3.29 4.67
C ALA A 22 -2.39 4.33 4.31
N LEU A 23 -3.61 3.86 4.06
CA LEU A 23 -4.78 4.68 3.79
C LEU A 23 -5.86 4.41 4.85
N PHE A 24 -6.29 5.43 5.58
CA PHE A 24 -7.33 5.29 6.60
C PHE A 24 -8.68 5.78 6.07
N TRP A 25 -9.68 4.90 6.11
CA TRP A 25 -11.07 5.18 5.78
C TRP A 25 -11.82 5.61 7.04
N VAL A 26 -12.15 6.90 7.13
CA VAL A 26 -12.65 7.51 8.37
C VAL A 26 -14.00 6.94 8.80
N GLU A 27 -14.99 6.91 7.90
CA GLU A 27 -16.36 6.48 8.21
C GLU A 27 -16.46 5.00 8.59
N LYS A 28 -15.53 4.17 8.09
CA LYS A 28 -15.47 2.73 8.42
C LYS A 28 -14.51 2.45 9.57
N SER A 29 -13.73 3.45 10.02
CA SER A 29 -12.62 3.25 10.96
C SER A 29 -11.71 2.09 10.52
N MET A 30 -11.39 2.06 9.22
CA MET A 30 -10.67 0.96 8.57
C MET A 30 -9.34 1.43 8.01
N LEU A 31 -8.28 0.69 8.30
CA LEU A 31 -6.95 0.92 7.77
C LEU A 31 -6.69 -0.01 6.59
N LEU A 32 -6.34 0.55 5.42
CA LEU A 32 -5.98 -0.18 4.23
C LEU A 32 -4.46 -0.16 4.08
N ILE A 33 -3.83 -1.33 3.96
CA ILE A 33 -2.38 -1.51 3.85
C ILE A 33 -2.10 -2.50 2.71
N SER A 34 -1.18 -2.17 1.82
CA SER A 34 -0.83 -3.05 0.69
C SER A 34 0.64 -3.44 0.70
N ASP A 35 0.94 -4.64 0.20
CA ASP A 35 2.30 -5.07 -0.15
C ASP A 35 3.30 -4.92 1.01
N VAL A 36 3.01 -5.55 2.15
CA VAL A 36 3.89 -5.55 3.33
C VAL A 36 5.10 -6.46 3.10
N HIS A 37 4.90 -7.56 2.36
CA HIS A 37 5.93 -8.52 2.01
C HIS A 37 6.76 -9.03 3.20
N LEU A 38 6.11 -9.34 4.31
CA LEU A 38 6.76 -10.02 5.43
C LEU A 38 7.46 -11.29 4.95
N GLY A 39 8.59 -11.62 5.58
CA GLY A 39 9.38 -12.79 5.18
C GLY A 39 10.37 -12.56 4.04
N LYS A 40 10.27 -11.44 3.33
CA LYS A 40 11.16 -11.10 2.21
C LYS A 40 12.62 -10.92 2.68
N ILE A 41 12.81 -10.28 3.81
CA ILE A 41 14.14 -10.07 4.41
C ILE A 41 14.75 -11.39 4.82
N SER A 42 14.00 -12.24 5.51
CA SER A 42 14.41 -13.59 5.89
C SER A 42 14.77 -14.46 4.68
N HIS A 43 13.98 -14.32 3.59
CA HIS A 43 14.25 -15.00 2.33
C HIS A 43 15.59 -14.57 1.72
N PHE A 44 15.84 -13.27 1.56
CA PHE A 44 17.10 -12.76 1.02
C PHE A 44 18.31 -13.18 1.87
N ARG A 45 18.21 -13.13 3.20
CA ARG A 45 19.27 -13.57 4.10
C ARG A 45 19.60 -15.06 3.93
N LYS A 46 18.58 -15.90 3.75
CA LYS A 46 18.76 -17.34 3.50
C LYS A 46 19.57 -17.60 2.23
N TYR A 47 19.49 -16.70 1.24
CA TYR A 47 20.25 -16.78 -0.01
C TYR A 47 21.53 -15.93 -0.01
N GLY A 48 22.02 -15.53 1.16
CA GLY A 48 23.34 -14.91 1.34
C GLY A 48 23.36 -13.38 1.18
N ALA A 49 22.21 -12.70 1.04
CA ALA A 49 22.19 -11.26 1.00
C ALA A 49 22.44 -10.65 2.39
N ALA A 50 23.33 -9.65 2.46
CA ALA A 50 23.65 -8.93 3.69
C ALA A 50 22.59 -7.88 4.05
N VAL A 51 21.35 -8.33 4.31
CA VAL A 51 20.25 -7.45 4.76
C VAL A 51 20.25 -7.40 6.29
N PRO A 52 20.24 -6.21 6.93
CA PRO A 52 20.19 -6.08 8.38
C PRO A 52 18.91 -6.69 8.96
N GLN A 53 19.04 -7.41 10.07
CA GLN A 53 17.88 -8.01 10.75
C GLN A 53 16.91 -6.96 11.30
N GLN A 54 17.42 -5.77 11.64
CA GLN A 54 16.63 -4.63 12.09
C GLN A 54 15.53 -4.23 11.10
N ALA A 55 15.71 -4.52 9.81
CA ALA A 55 14.70 -4.23 8.80
C ALA A 55 13.42 -5.08 8.97
N ILE A 56 13.50 -6.26 9.58
CA ILE A 56 12.31 -7.04 9.97
C ILE A 56 11.51 -6.28 11.02
N GLN A 57 12.20 -5.81 12.07
CA GLN A 57 11.56 -5.09 13.15
C GLN A 57 10.92 -3.78 12.67
N GLN A 58 11.54 -3.10 11.71
CA GLN A 58 11.04 -1.85 11.15
C GLN A 58 9.65 -1.98 10.51
N ASN A 59 9.34 -3.11 9.86
CA ASN A 59 7.98 -3.37 9.34
C ASN A 59 6.95 -3.39 10.49
N PHE A 60 7.26 -4.07 11.60
CA PHE A 60 6.36 -4.13 12.75
C PHE A 60 6.28 -2.80 13.50
N ASP A 61 7.38 -2.06 13.61
CA ASP A 61 7.40 -0.73 14.22
C ASP A 61 6.52 0.24 13.43
N THR A 62 6.56 0.16 12.09
CA THR A 62 5.70 0.97 11.21
C THR A 62 4.24 0.54 11.32
N LEU A 63 3.93 -0.77 11.38
CA LEU A 63 2.58 -1.28 11.63
C LEU A 63 2.05 -0.78 12.99
N ASN A 64 2.83 -0.89 14.05
CA ASN A 64 2.45 -0.37 15.36
C ASN A 64 2.19 1.13 15.32
N THR A 65 3.09 1.90 14.72
CA THR A 65 2.96 3.35 14.61
C THR A 65 1.64 3.76 13.96
N VAL A 66 1.27 3.13 12.83
CA VAL A 66 0.06 3.51 12.10
C VAL A 66 -1.21 3.00 12.81
N VAL A 67 -1.16 1.84 13.47
CA VAL A 67 -2.27 1.33 14.28
C VAL A 67 -2.49 2.20 15.52
N GLU A 68 -1.45 2.60 16.23
CA GLU A 68 -1.54 3.51 17.38
C GLU A 68 -2.04 4.91 16.99
N PHE A 69 -1.62 5.39 15.81
CA PHE A 69 -2.03 6.71 15.31
C PHE A 69 -3.52 6.77 14.96
N PHE A 70 -4.04 5.79 14.19
CA PHE A 70 -5.42 5.80 13.72
C PHE A 70 -6.40 5.08 14.65
N LYS A 71 -5.93 4.14 15.46
CA LYS A 71 -6.75 3.26 16.32
C LYS A 71 -7.92 2.65 15.55
N PRO A 72 -7.64 1.95 14.43
CA PRO A 72 -8.68 1.43 13.54
C PRO A 72 -9.47 0.32 14.22
N LYS A 73 -10.79 0.21 13.90
CA LYS A 73 -11.60 -0.96 14.26
C LYS A 73 -11.30 -2.16 13.36
N GLY A 74 -10.92 -1.91 12.11
CA GLY A 74 -10.56 -2.94 11.14
C GLY A 74 -9.29 -2.59 10.38
N ILE A 75 -8.52 -3.62 10.02
CA ILE A 75 -7.35 -3.53 9.14
C ILE A 75 -7.61 -4.44 7.94
N THR A 76 -7.50 -3.91 6.75
CA THR A 76 -7.55 -4.70 5.51
C THR A 76 -6.20 -4.68 4.84
N PHE A 77 -5.53 -5.82 4.84
CA PHE A 77 -4.34 -6.02 4.00
C PHE A 77 -4.80 -6.30 2.57
N MET A 78 -4.27 -5.52 1.62
CA MET A 78 -4.67 -5.54 0.21
C MET A 78 -3.73 -6.39 -0.64
N GLY A 79 -3.41 -7.57 -0.13
CA GLY A 79 -2.57 -8.58 -0.76
C GLY A 79 -1.08 -8.43 -0.51
N ASP A 80 -0.38 -9.50 -0.82
CA ASP A 80 1.07 -9.63 -0.67
C ASP A 80 1.53 -9.29 0.76
N LEU A 81 0.79 -9.80 1.74
CA LEU A 81 1.13 -9.67 3.15
C LEU A 81 2.44 -10.42 3.46
N PHE A 82 2.60 -11.64 2.92
CA PHE A 82 3.84 -12.40 2.98
C PHE A 82 4.45 -12.60 1.59
N HIS A 83 5.77 -12.52 1.51
CA HIS A 83 6.49 -12.68 0.24
C HIS A 83 6.67 -14.14 -0.20
N SER A 84 6.61 -15.09 0.75
CA SER A 84 6.93 -16.49 0.49
C SER A 84 6.25 -17.41 1.52
N SER A 85 6.58 -18.71 1.49
CA SER A 85 6.14 -19.68 2.47
C SER A 85 6.50 -19.27 3.92
N LEU A 86 5.90 -19.95 4.87
CA LEU A 86 6.15 -19.78 6.31
C LEU A 86 7.65 -19.71 6.64
N ASN A 87 8.02 -18.69 7.41
CA ASN A 87 9.38 -18.48 7.91
C ASN A 87 9.32 -17.88 9.33
N SER A 88 10.48 -17.51 9.87
CA SER A 88 10.58 -16.99 11.25
C SER A 88 9.78 -15.71 11.51
N GLU A 89 9.44 -14.93 10.47
CA GLU A 89 8.64 -13.70 10.63
C GLU A 89 7.15 -14.00 10.89
N TRP A 90 6.68 -15.23 10.60
CA TRP A 90 5.31 -15.64 10.92
C TRP A 90 5.02 -15.58 12.42
N ALA A 91 5.93 -16.06 13.26
CA ALA A 91 5.74 -16.02 14.70
C ALA A 91 5.64 -14.58 15.23
N LEU A 92 6.45 -13.66 14.69
CA LEU A 92 6.37 -12.24 15.03
C LEU A 92 5.05 -11.61 14.58
N PHE A 93 4.56 -12.01 13.40
CA PHE A 93 3.28 -11.56 12.89
C PHE A 93 2.12 -12.08 13.74
N GLU A 94 2.12 -13.35 14.12
CA GLU A 94 1.14 -13.95 15.02
C GLU A 94 1.11 -13.26 16.38
N GLU A 95 2.28 -12.96 16.96
CA GLU A 95 2.38 -12.19 18.20
C GLU A 95 1.80 -10.76 18.03
N TRP A 96 2.12 -10.11 16.91
CA TRP A 96 1.59 -8.79 16.59
C TRP A 96 0.06 -8.81 16.45
N VAL A 97 -0.50 -9.79 15.74
CA VAL A 97 -1.95 -9.96 15.60
C VAL A 97 -2.63 -10.10 16.95
N HIS A 98 -2.07 -10.89 17.87
CA HIS A 98 -2.62 -11.07 19.21
C HIS A 98 -2.47 -9.81 20.10
N SER A 99 -1.59 -8.89 19.76
CA SER A 99 -1.38 -7.63 20.52
C SER A 99 -2.38 -6.53 20.19
N ILE A 100 -3.11 -6.63 19.08
CA ILE A 100 -4.07 -5.61 18.61
C ILE A 100 -5.52 -6.10 18.78
N THR A 101 -6.45 -5.15 18.82
CA THR A 101 -7.89 -5.43 18.97
C THR A 101 -8.68 -5.26 17.68
N SER A 102 -8.02 -4.80 16.60
CA SER A 102 -8.67 -4.59 15.31
C SER A 102 -9.02 -5.92 14.62
N GLU A 103 -10.17 -5.97 13.99
CA GLU A 103 -10.50 -7.07 13.07
C GLU A 103 -9.61 -7.02 11.85
N ILE A 104 -9.07 -8.17 11.41
CA ILE A 104 -8.16 -8.23 10.27
C ILE A 104 -8.77 -9.00 9.12
N ILE A 105 -8.70 -8.42 7.93
CA ILE A 105 -9.04 -9.04 6.64
C ILE A 105 -7.81 -9.03 5.75
N LEU A 106 -7.54 -10.16 5.08
CA LEU A 106 -6.57 -10.27 4.01
C LEU A 106 -7.30 -10.47 2.68
N VAL A 107 -7.21 -9.49 1.78
CA VAL A 107 -7.48 -9.70 0.36
C VAL A 107 -6.25 -10.38 -0.20
N SER A 108 -6.38 -11.61 -0.71
CA SER A 108 -5.21 -12.39 -1.13
C SER A 108 -4.51 -11.80 -2.36
N GLY A 109 -3.19 -11.69 -2.29
CA GLY A 109 -2.30 -11.34 -3.39
C GLY A 109 -1.66 -12.56 -4.04
N ASN A 110 -0.87 -12.33 -5.07
CA ASN A 110 -0.20 -13.43 -5.81
C ASN A 110 0.99 -14.04 -5.04
N HIS A 111 1.54 -13.36 -4.05
CA HIS A 111 2.58 -13.88 -3.16
C HIS A 111 2.03 -14.53 -1.89
N ASP A 112 0.73 -14.40 -1.58
CA ASP A 112 0.10 -14.98 -0.40
C ASP A 112 -0.13 -16.49 -0.58
N ILE A 113 0.95 -17.27 -0.65
CA ILE A 113 0.94 -18.73 -0.84
C ILE A 113 0.80 -19.52 0.46
N ILE A 114 0.79 -18.85 1.61
CA ILE A 114 0.51 -19.46 2.91
C ILE A 114 -0.95 -19.90 2.94
N SER A 115 -1.20 -21.12 3.44
CA SER A 115 -2.57 -21.66 3.53
C SER A 115 -3.51 -20.71 4.27
N PRO A 116 -4.70 -20.39 3.73
CA PRO A 116 -5.72 -19.58 4.41
C PRO A 116 -6.04 -20.05 5.84
N LEU A 117 -6.02 -21.38 6.07
CA LEU A 117 -6.24 -21.95 7.41
C LEU A 117 -5.26 -21.43 8.47
N LYS A 118 -4.03 -21.06 8.08
CA LYS A 118 -3.06 -20.47 9.01
C LYS A 118 -3.50 -19.10 9.48
N TYR A 119 -4.02 -18.28 8.58
CA TYR A 119 -4.57 -16.97 8.88
C TYR A 119 -5.85 -17.06 9.71
N GLU A 120 -6.75 -17.99 9.35
CA GLU A 120 -8.00 -18.23 10.05
C GLU A 120 -7.78 -18.67 11.52
N ASN A 121 -6.74 -19.48 11.78
CA ASN A 121 -6.35 -19.89 13.12
C ASN A 121 -5.94 -18.73 14.05
N ILE A 122 -5.55 -17.60 13.48
CA ILE A 122 -5.24 -16.36 14.19
C ILE A 122 -6.29 -15.28 13.94
N HIS A 123 -7.53 -15.70 13.61
CA HIS A 123 -8.70 -14.84 13.41
C HIS A 123 -8.61 -13.82 12.26
N ILE A 124 -7.79 -14.09 11.23
CA ILE A 124 -7.73 -13.29 10.02
C ILE A 124 -8.60 -13.93 8.94
N LYS A 125 -9.57 -13.18 8.43
CA LYS A 125 -10.42 -13.62 7.32
C LYS A 125 -9.67 -13.41 6.00
N VAL A 126 -9.53 -14.48 5.20
CA VAL A 126 -8.91 -14.43 3.86
C VAL A 126 -10.00 -14.45 2.79
N ILE A 127 -9.94 -13.51 1.86
CA ILE A 127 -10.91 -13.36 0.77
C ILE A 127 -10.18 -12.96 -0.53
N SER A 128 -10.82 -13.13 -1.69
CA SER A 128 -10.26 -12.72 -2.98
C SER A 128 -10.47 -11.23 -3.28
N GLU A 129 -11.57 -10.66 -2.81
CA GLU A 129 -11.93 -9.25 -2.96
C GLU A 129 -12.86 -8.81 -1.83
N LEU A 130 -12.92 -7.51 -1.57
CA LEU A 130 -13.86 -6.94 -0.61
C LEU A 130 -14.64 -5.79 -1.26
N VAL A 131 -15.96 -5.90 -1.23
CA VAL A 131 -16.85 -4.83 -1.71
C VAL A 131 -17.50 -4.16 -0.51
N ILE A 132 -17.38 -2.85 -0.41
CA ILE A 132 -18.03 -2.02 0.60
C ILE A 132 -18.64 -0.80 -0.09
N ASP A 133 -19.95 -0.69 -0.07
CA ASP A 133 -20.68 0.38 -0.77
C ASP A 133 -20.29 0.46 -2.26
N SER A 134 -19.79 1.60 -2.73
CA SER A 134 -19.28 1.82 -4.10
C SER A 134 -17.78 1.57 -4.24
N PHE A 135 -17.15 0.93 -3.27
CA PHE A 135 -15.71 0.66 -3.28
C PHE A 135 -15.42 -0.83 -3.44
N LEU A 136 -14.48 -1.12 -4.32
CA LEU A 136 -13.94 -2.46 -4.57
C LEU A 136 -12.49 -2.50 -4.13
N LEU A 137 -12.16 -3.41 -3.22
CA LEU A 137 -10.80 -3.61 -2.71
C LEU A 137 -10.26 -4.93 -3.27
N THR A 138 -9.20 -4.84 -4.05
CA THR A 138 -8.52 -5.98 -4.69
C THR A 138 -7.02 -5.87 -4.52
N HIS A 139 -6.28 -6.96 -4.73
CA HIS A 139 -4.82 -6.87 -4.81
C HIS A 139 -4.37 -6.22 -6.12
N HIS A 140 -4.84 -6.73 -7.25
CA HIS A 140 -4.53 -6.17 -8.57
C HIS A 140 -5.45 -5.00 -8.91
N PRO A 141 -4.94 -3.95 -9.60
CA PRO A 141 -5.80 -2.91 -10.15
C PRO A 141 -6.87 -3.50 -11.06
N GLU A 142 -8.11 -3.09 -10.84
CA GLU A 142 -9.27 -3.57 -11.60
C GLU A 142 -10.21 -2.40 -11.89
N GLU A 143 -10.75 -2.36 -13.11
CA GLU A 143 -11.83 -1.45 -13.48
C GLU A 143 -13.15 -2.22 -13.52
N ARG A 144 -14.11 -1.83 -12.70
CA ARG A 144 -15.44 -2.43 -12.62
C ARG A 144 -16.50 -1.33 -12.57
N ASP A 145 -17.46 -1.39 -13.49
CA ASP A 145 -18.51 -0.39 -13.60
C ASP A 145 -19.25 -0.20 -12.26
N GLY A 146 -19.42 1.05 -11.87
CA GLY A 146 -20.11 1.43 -10.63
C GLY A 146 -19.24 1.39 -9.37
N PHE A 147 -17.98 0.96 -9.45
CA PHE A 147 -17.08 0.90 -8.31
C PHE A 147 -15.85 1.78 -8.49
N PHE A 148 -15.37 2.32 -7.37
CA PHE A 148 -14.04 2.88 -7.26
C PHE A 148 -13.11 1.83 -6.65
N ASN A 149 -12.04 1.47 -7.36
CA ASN A 149 -11.13 0.40 -6.93
C ASN A 149 -9.98 0.94 -6.08
N PHE A 150 -9.73 0.30 -4.94
CA PHE A 150 -8.47 0.39 -4.21
C PHE A 150 -7.66 -0.87 -4.43
N SER A 151 -6.37 -0.72 -4.76
CA SER A 151 -5.48 -1.86 -5.03
C SER A 151 -4.03 -1.58 -4.62
N GLY A 152 -3.20 -2.63 -4.66
CA GLY A 152 -1.76 -2.58 -4.50
C GLY A 152 -1.01 -3.11 -5.71
N HIS A 153 -0.13 -4.11 -5.49
CA HIS A 153 0.61 -4.90 -6.49
C HIS A 153 1.63 -4.12 -7.32
N ILE A 154 1.29 -2.94 -7.82
CA ILE A 154 2.13 -2.16 -8.75
C ILE A 154 3.31 -1.50 -8.04
N HIS A 155 3.21 -1.24 -6.73
CA HIS A 155 4.18 -0.47 -5.96
C HIS A 155 4.50 0.89 -6.61
N PRO A 156 3.49 1.75 -6.85
CA PRO A 156 3.64 2.95 -7.66
C PRO A 156 4.66 3.91 -7.08
N ALA A 157 5.45 4.48 -7.97
CA ALA A 157 6.40 5.55 -7.68
C ALA A 157 6.31 6.64 -8.74
N ILE A 158 6.62 7.86 -8.34
CA ILE A 158 6.78 9.00 -9.23
C ILE A 158 8.24 9.43 -9.32
N LYS A 159 8.69 9.76 -10.52
CA LYS A 159 10.02 10.35 -10.74
C LYS A 159 9.91 11.87 -10.76
N LEU A 160 10.55 12.51 -9.81
CA LEU A 160 10.66 13.97 -9.76
C LEU A 160 12.05 14.38 -10.25
N THR A 161 12.10 15.41 -11.12
CA THR A 161 13.35 15.93 -11.66
C THR A 161 13.50 17.40 -11.29
N GLY A 162 14.60 17.74 -10.63
CA GLY A 162 14.95 19.11 -10.27
C GLY A 162 15.64 19.89 -11.38
N LEU A 163 15.87 21.19 -11.15
CA LEU A 163 16.47 22.13 -12.11
C LEU A 163 17.90 21.72 -12.54
N GLY A 164 18.66 21.07 -11.66
CA GLY A 164 20.03 20.59 -11.91
C GLY A 164 20.10 19.20 -12.56
N ARG A 165 19.03 18.70 -13.17
CA ARG A 165 18.90 17.35 -13.77
C ARG A 165 19.01 16.18 -12.76
N GLN A 166 19.15 16.45 -11.46
CA GLN A 166 19.02 15.40 -10.46
C GLN A 166 17.57 14.89 -10.43
N SER A 167 17.41 13.60 -10.22
CA SER A 167 16.09 13.01 -10.10
C SER A 167 16.01 12.07 -8.92
N VAL A 168 14.84 12.02 -8.30
CA VAL A 168 14.48 11.10 -7.22
C VAL A 168 13.23 10.34 -7.61
N ARG A 169 13.14 9.08 -7.22
CA ARG A 169 11.91 8.27 -7.31
C ARG A 169 11.34 8.13 -5.92
N LEU A 170 10.08 8.49 -5.76
CA LEU A 170 9.37 8.45 -4.49
C LEU A 170 8.16 7.52 -4.63
N PRO A 171 7.92 6.60 -3.67
CA PRO A 171 6.66 5.89 -3.58
C PRO A 171 5.50 6.88 -3.54
N CYS A 172 4.35 6.50 -4.06
CA CYS A 172 3.20 7.40 -4.12
C CYS A 172 1.88 6.66 -4.13
N PHE A 173 0.83 7.32 -3.66
CA PHE A 173 -0.53 6.96 -4.03
C PHE A 173 -0.78 7.47 -5.45
N TYR A 174 -1.27 6.60 -6.32
CA TYR A 174 -1.55 6.92 -7.71
C TYR A 174 -3.06 6.79 -7.98
N LYS A 175 -3.74 7.92 -8.18
CA LYS A 175 -5.19 7.97 -8.32
C LYS A 175 -5.58 8.34 -9.74
N THR A 176 -6.55 7.61 -10.30
CA THR A 176 -7.27 7.94 -11.53
C THR A 176 -8.73 8.30 -11.21
N GLN A 177 -9.58 8.37 -12.22
CA GLN A 177 -11.02 8.60 -12.03
C GLN A 177 -11.74 7.41 -11.37
N SER A 178 -11.28 6.17 -11.64
CA SER A 178 -11.94 4.93 -11.22
C SER A 178 -11.17 4.13 -10.18
N GLN A 179 -9.92 4.51 -9.87
CA GLN A 179 -9.08 3.70 -8.96
C GLN A 179 -8.01 4.51 -8.25
N MET A 180 -7.56 3.97 -7.11
CA MET A 180 -6.37 4.41 -6.40
C MET A 180 -5.47 3.21 -6.12
N ILE A 181 -4.23 3.26 -6.61
CA ILE A 181 -3.21 2.26 -6.34
C ILE A 181 -2.38 2.75 -5.15
N LEU A 182 -2.33 1.92 -4.10
CA LEU A 182 -1.57 2.21 -2.89
C LEU A 182 -0.08 1.92 -3.12
N PRO A 183 0.83 2.71 -2.52
CA PRO A 183 2.24 2.36 -2.48
C PRO A 183 2.47 1.10 -1.63
N ALA A 184 3.53 0.38 -1.90
CA ALA A 184 3.95 -0.72 -1.05
C ALA A 184 4.31 -0.19 0.35
N PHE A 185 3.78 -0.85 1.37
CA PHE A 185 4.00 -0.48 2.77
C PHE A 185 5.32 -1.02 3.31
N GLY A 186 5.70 -2.24 2.88
CA GLY A 186 6.85 -2.95 3.43
C GLY A 186 8.19 -2.36 3.02
N GLU A 187 9.14 -2.44 3.93
CA GLU A 187 10.54 -2.14 3.66
C GLU A 187 11.12 -3.12 2.63
N PHE A 188 12.11 -2.69 1.89
CA PHE A 188 12.75 -3.49 0.84
C PHE A 188 11.82 -4.01 -0.27
N THR A 189 10.67 -3.39 -0.45
CA THR A 189 9.84 -3.60 -1.63
C THR A 189 10.43 -2.83 -2.81
N GLY A 190 10.35 -3.39 -4.01
CA GLY A 190 10.67 -2.63 -5.22
C GLY A 190 9.65 -1.51 -5.45
N ILE A 191 10.01 -0.53 -6.27
CA ILE A 191 9.07 0.52 -6.72
C ILE A 191 9.00 0.54 -8.23
N TYR A 192 7.81 0.72 -8.79
CA TYR A 192 7.58 0.83 -10.22
C TYR A 192 7.18 2.27 -10.59
N THR A 193 8.00 2.91 -11.41
CA THR A 193 7.74 4.30 -11.81
C THR A 193 6.60 4.35 -12.82
N LEU A 194 5.51 5.01 -12.44
CA LEU A 194 4.39 5.30 -13.32
C LEU A 194 4.55 6.68 -13.94
N GLU A 195 4.23 6.77 -15.24
CA GLU A 195 4.11 8.07 -15.90
C GLU A 195 2.73 8.68 -15.58
N PRO A 196 2.68 9.96 -15.21
CA PRO A 196 1.42 10.62 -14.96
C PRO A 196 0.52 10.63 -16.21
N CYS A 197 -0.76 10.33 -16.03
CA CYS A 197 -1.77 10.39 -17.07
C CYS A 197 -2.60 11.69 -16.97
N ASN A 198 -3.32 12.04 -18.03
CA ASN A 198 -4.25 13.16 -17.97
C ASN A 198 -5.41 12.82 -17.01
N GLY A 199 -5.63 13.69 -16.02
CA GLY A 199 -6.67 13.50 -15.01
C GLY A 199 -6.29 12.56 -13.86
N CYS A 200 -5.03 12.09 -13.78
CA CYS A 200 -4.55 11.40 -12.60
C CYS A 200 -4.07 12.40 -11.53
N GLU A 201 -4.12 11.97 -10.30
CA GLU A 201 -3.58 12.66 -9.13
C GLU A 201 -2.52 11.77 -8.49
N VAL A 202 -1.38 12.34 -8.13
CA VAL A 202 -0.26 11.61 -7.52
C VAL A 202 0.10 12.28 -6.20
N PHE A 203 0.24 11.46 -5.16
CA PHE A 203 0.61 11.92 -3.82
C PHE A 203 1.88 11.18 -3.40
N ALA A 204 3.02 11.88 -3.50
CA ALA A 204 4.33 11.31 -3.19
C ALA A 204 4.55 11.20 -1.68
N LEU A 205 5.22 10.13 -1.26
CA LEU A 205 5.67 9.93 0.12
C LEU A 205 7.10 10.50 0.25
N LEU A 206 7.28 11.47 1.13
CA LEU A 206 8.56 12.12 1.35
C LEU A 206 8.83 12.27 2.85
N GLY A 207 9.73 11.44 3.38
CA GLY A 207 10.05 11.44 4.80
C GLY A 207 8.82 11.12 5.65
N ASP A 208 8.33 12.10 6.40
CA ASP A 208 7.16 12.03 7.28
C ASP A 208 5.91 12.69 6.70
N SER A 209 5.87 12.91 5.39
CA SER A 209 4.84 13.72 4.73
C SER A 209 4.28 13.07 3.48
N VAL A 210 3.01 13.39 3.19
CA VAL A 210 2.36 13.09 1.91
C VAL A 210 2.20 14.39 1.13
N LEU A 211 2.74 14.44 -0.09
CA LEU A 211 2.79 15.65 -0.89
C LEU A 211 2.05 15.46 -2.23
N PRO A 212 1.04 16.30 -2.54
CA PRO A 212 0.45 16.29 -3.87
C PRO A 212 1.46 16.76 -4.91
N VAL A 213 1.62 15.98 -5.98
CA VAL A 213 2.54 16.29 -7.07
C VAL A 213 1.78 17.03 -8.19
N PRO A 214 2.17 18.26 -8.53
CA PRO A 214 1.58 18.95 -9.66
C PRO A 214 1.85 18.23 -10.97
N ILE A 215 0.83 17.72 -11.62
CA ILE A 215 0.95 17.05 -12.92
C ILE A 215 0.72 18.08 -14.01
N LYS A 216 1.74 18.33 -14.84
CA LYS A 216 1.61 19.16 -16.02
C LYS A 216 0.85 18.38 -17.08
N GLU A 217 -0.17 19.02 -17.69
CA GLU A 217 -0.87 18.44 -18.83
C GLU A 217 0.13 17.97 -19.90
N VAL A 218 0.08 16.67 -20.21
CA VAL A 218 0.88 16.10 -21.29
C VAL A 218 0.25 16.52 -22.61
N LYS A 219 0.76 17.59 -23.20
CA LYS A 219 0.39 17.98 -24.58
C LYS A 219 0.80 16.81 -25.50
N ARG A 220 -0.18 16.03 -25.98
CA ARG A 220 0.08 15.04 -27.04
C ARG A 220 0.69 15.76 -28.22
N LYS A 221 1.92 15.41 -28.61
CA LYS A 221 2.46 15.86 -29.90
C LYS A 221 1.53 15.31 -30.99
N PRO A 222 1.05 16.12 -31.91
CA PRO A 222 0.26 15.62 -33.03
C PRO A 222 1.12 14.61 -33.79
N ASN A 223 0.54 13.48 -34.09
CA ASN A 223 1.16 12.38 -34.83
C ASN A 223 1.36 12.86 -36.29
N THR A 224 2.47 13.52 -36.59
CA THR A 224 2.86 13.85 -37.98
C THR A 224 3.41 12.60 -38.63
N ARG A 225 2.49 11.69 -39.03
CA ARG A 225 2.79 10.74 -40.10
C ARG A 225 2.60 11.49 -41.43
N LYS A 226 3.71 11.80 -42.10
CA LYS A 226 3.75 12.00 -43.56
C LYS A 226 3.94 10.66 -44.22
#